data_a55e1e821af966b4740a605d22c87391
#
_entry.id   a55e1e821af966b4740a605d22c87391
#
_cell.length_a   1.000
_cell.length_b   1.000
_cell.length_c   1.000
_cell.angle_alpha   90.00
_cell.angle_beta   90.00
_cell.angle_gamma   90.00
#
_symmetry.space_group_name_H-M   'P 1'
#
loop_
_entity.id
_entity.type
_entity.pdbx_description
1 polymer ?
#
loop_
_entity_poly.entity_id
_entity_poly.type
_entity_poly.pdbx_seq_one_letter_code
_entity_poly.pdbx_strand_id
1 'polypeptide(L)'
;MKYVNQPVRKTDAMSLVTGKPVYTDDLAPRDCLIVKILRSPHANAWVEDIKTGTAEKVAGIACILTYKDVPQKRFTLAGQTAPEMSPDDRLILDRHVRFVGDAVAIVAGETEEAVDKALKRIRVDYRVETPVLDIHKAKDNPILVHPEDDWKLKIPLGGDNKRNLCASAVEEHGNVDEVLAKCKYTVERTYHTRANQQTMMETFRTACSVSYTHLRAHETSAHL
;
A
#
# COMPACT_ATOMS: atom_id res chain seq x y z
N MET A 1 -8.89 13.81 -35.96
CA MET A 1 -8.91 12.63 -35.06
C MET A 1 -10.37 12.24 -34.83
N LYS A 2 -10.69 10.93 -34.81
CA LYS A 2 -12.07 10.45 -34.79
C LYS A 2 -12.82 10.75 -33.46
N TYR A 3 -12.09 10.89 -32.34
CA TYR A 3 -12.67 11.00 -31.01
C TYR A 3 -12.22 12.25 -30.23
N VAL A 4 -11.12 12.87 -30.62
CA VAL A 4 -10.62 14.08 -29.92
C VAL A 4 -11.53 15.27 -30.26
N ASN A 5 -11.96 16.00 -29.23
CA ASN A 5 -12.88 17.12 -29.29
C ASN A 5 -14.26 16.78 -29.89
N GLN A 6 -14.69 15.51 -29.78
CA GLN A 6 -16.04 15.09 -30.17
C GLN A 6 -16.85 14.67 -28.94
N PRO A 7 -18.17 14.92 -28.91
CA PRO A 7 -19.02 14.42 -27.84
C PRO A 7 -19.18 12.91 -27.98
N VAL A 8 -18.36 12.16 -27.25
CA VAL A 8 -18.43 10.70 -27.26
C VAL A 8 -19.16 10.21 -26.00
N ARG A 9 -20.14 9.31 -26.21
CA ARG A 9 -20.86 8.70 -25.09
C ARG A 9 -19.93 7.84 -24.29
N LYS A 10 -20.02 7.92 -22.93
CA LYS A 10 -19.31 7.03 -22.02
C LYS A 10 -19.64 5.56 -22.35
N THR A 11 -18.65 4.69 -22.44
CA THR A 11 -18.81 3.30 -22.91
C THR A 11 -19.75 2.47 -22.05
N ASP A 12 -19.72 2.69 -20.73
CA ASP A 12 -20.52 1.99 -19.72
C ASP A 12 -21.80 2.76 -19.30
N ALA A 13 -22.09 3.91 -19.94
CA ALA A 13 -23.22 4.76 -19.55
C ALA A 13 -24.56 4.01 -19.52
N MET A 14 -24.78 3.11 -20.48
CA MET A 14 -26.04 2.37 -20.58
C MET A 14 -26.15 1.34 -19.40
N SER A 15 -25.08 0.66 -19.04
CA SER A 15 -25.11 -0.27 -17.91
C SER A 15 -25.34 0.45 -16.58
N LEU A 16 -24.75 1.63 -16.40
CA LEU A 16 -24.94 2.46 -15.20
C LEU A 16 -26.40 2.90 -15.04
N VAL A 17 -27.00 3.46 -16.11
CA VAL A 17 -28.38 3.99 -16.04
C VAL A 17 -29.45 2.88 -16.01
N THR A 18 -29.13 1.68 -16.45
CA THR A 18 -30.04 0.52 -16.39
C THR A 18 -29.83 -0.37 -15.15
N GLY A 19 -28.95 0.04 -14.22
CA GLY A 19 -28.66 -0.71 -12.98
C GLY A 19 -27.94 -2.03 -13.22
N LYS A 20 -27.08 -2.09 -14.24
CA LYS A 20 -26.26 -3.27 -14.60
C LYS A 20 -24.75 -2.95 -14.63
N PRO A 21 -24.21 -2.15 -13.67
CA PRO A 21 -22.78 -1.99 -13.59
C PRO A 21 -22.15 -3.34 -13.18
N VAL A 22 -20.91 -3.55 -13.61
CA VAL A 22 -20.12 -4.74 -13.26
C VAL A 22 -18.94 -4.28 -12.44
N TYR A 23 -18.83 -4.80 -11.24
CA TYR A 23 -17.75 -4.53 -10.31
C TYR A 23 -16.86 -5.76 -10.16
N THR A 24 -15.74 -5.63 -9.47
CA THR A 24 -14.78 -6.73 -9.27
C THR A 24 -15.42 -7.96 -8.62
N ASP A 25 -16.32 -7.76 -7.64
CA ASP A 25 -17.04 -8.84 -7.00
C ASP A 25 -17.97 -9.61 -7.94
N ASP A 26 -18.56 -8.93 -8.92
CA ASP A 26 -19.46 -9.56 -9.89
C ASP A 26 -18.67 -10.44 -10.87
N LEU A 27 -17.37 -10.17 -11.04
CA LEU A 27 -16.47 -10.91 -11.93
C LEU A 27 -15.76 -12.06 -11.23
N ALA A 28 -15.76 -12.10 -9.90
CA ALA A 28 -15.10 -13.14 -9.15
C ALA A 28 -15.82 -14.50 -9.35
N PRO A 29 -15.10 -15.58 -9.69
CA PRO A 29 -15.68 -16.92 -9.77
C PRO A 29 -16.32 -17.31 -8.43
N ARG A 30 -17.45 -18.03 -8.48
CA ARG A 30 -18.18 -18.44 -7.26
C ARG A 30 -17.41 -19.44 -6.40
N ASP A 31 -16.47 -20.15 -6.99
CA ASP A 31 -15.61 -21.16 -6.38
C ASP A 31 -14.18 -20.65 -6.09
N CYS A 32 -13.95 -19.33 -6.15
CA CYS A 32 -12.67 -18.76 -5.82
C CYS A 32 -12.40 -18.85 -4.30
N LEU A 33 -11.13 -18.90 -3.94
CA LEU A 33 -10.71 -18.76 -2.54
C LEU A 33 -10.87 -17.31 -2.07
N ILE A 34 -11.32 -17.15 -0.85
CA ILE A 34 -11.33 -15.86 -0.16
C ILE A 34 -9.98 -15.65 0.49
N VAL A 35 -9.36 -14.49 0.22
CA VAL A 35 -8.05 -14.13 0.76
C VAL A 35 -8.19 -12.92 1.68
N LYS A 36 -7.65 -13.04 2.90
CA LYS A 36 -7.55 -11.93 3.84
C LYS A 36 -6.13 -11.83 4.40
N ILE A 37 -5.79 -10.64 4.87
CA ILE A 37 -4.46 -10.31 5.39
C ILE A 37 -4.54 -10.11 6.90
N LEU A 38 -3.68 -10.83 7.65
CA LEU A 38 -3.39 -10.51 9.03
C LEU A 38 -2.56 -9.23 9.08
N ARG A 39 -3.00 -8.25 9.84
CA ARG A 39 -2.35 -6.95 9.92
C ARG A 39 -1.74 -6.70 11.29
N SER A 40 -0.60 -6.00 11.31
CA SER A 40 0.10 -5.63 12.54
C SER A 40 -0.70 -4.62 13.36
N PRO A 41 -0.81 -4.79 14.68
CA PRO A 41 -1.31 -3.77 15.59
C PRO A 41 -0.24 -2.74 15.99
N HIS A 42 1.03 -2.95 15.61
CA HIS A 42 2.17 -2.13 16.02
C HIS A 42 2.64 -1.22 14.90
N ALA A 43 3.09 -0.03 15.27
CA ALA A 43 3.60 0.97 14.35
C ALA A 43 5.09 0.77 13.99
N ASN A 44 5.85 0.08 14.86
CA ASN A 44 7.22 -0.34 14.61
C ASN A 44 7.50 -1.59 15.44
N ALA A 45 7.73 -2.71 14.78
CA ALA A 45 8.06 -3.98 15.44
C ALA A 45 8.73 -4.96 14.48
N TRP A 46 9.44 -5.91 15.04
CA TRP A 46 9.95 -7.06 14.32
C TRP A 46 9.11 -8.30 14.66
N VAL A 47 8.68 -9.00 13.63
CA VAL A 47 8.06 -10.32 13.78
C VAL A 47 9.16 -11.33 14.10
N GLU A 48 9.17 -11.83 15.32
CA GLU A 48 10.15 -12.85 15.74
C GLU A 48 9.68 -14.25 15.40
N ASP A 49 8.38 -14.53 15.60
CA ASP A 49 7.78 -15.81 15.26
C ASP A 49 6.31 -15.66 14.87
N ILE A 50 5.84 -16.53 13.97
CA ILE A 50 4.44 -16.66 13.58
C ILE A 50 4.00 -18.12 13.73
N LYS A 51 3.02 -18.36 14.60
CA LYS A 51 2.46 -19.68 14.88
C LYS A 51 1.16 -19.88 14.14
N THR A 52 1.19 -20.64 13.06
CA THR A 52 0.05 -20.89 12.15
C THR A 52 -0.64 -22.21 12.38
N GLY A 53 0.01 -23.19 13.03
CA GLY A 53 -0.44 -24.58 13.08
C GLY A 53 -1.84 -24.83 13.67
N THR A 54 -2.38 -23.92 14.50
CA THR A 54 -3.78 -23.99 14.97
C THR A 54 -4.76 -23.39 13.97
N ALA A 55 -4.32 -22.43 13.18
CA ALA A 55 -5.11 -21.80 12.13
C ALA A 55 -5.22 -22.69 10.89
N GLU A 56 -4.17 -23.40 10.53
CA GLU A 56 -4.16 -24.36 9.41
C GLU A 56 -5.16 -25.51 9.59
N LYS A 57 -5.47 -25.87 10.85
CA LYS A 57 -6.46 -26.90 11.19
C LYS A 57 -7.92 -26.42 11.11
N VAL A 58 -8.17 -25.19 10.73
CA VAL A 58 -9.53 -24.71 10.49
C VAL A 58 -10.04 -25.31 9.18
N ALA A 59 -11.18 -25.98 9.22
CA ALA A 59 -11.78 -26.56 8.02
C ALA A 59 -12.05 -25.46 6.97
N GLY A 60 -11.74 -25.75 5.71
CA GLY A 60 -11.88 -24.81 4.60
C GLY A 60 -10.70 -23.85 4.41
N ILE A 61 -9.61 -23.98 5.17
CA ILE A 61 -8.38 -23.23 4.91
C ILE A 61 -7.55 -23.95 3.86
N ALA A 62 -7.19 -23.24 2.80
CA ALA A 62 -6.37 -23.73 1.71
C ALA A 62 -4.87 -23.52 1.98
N CYS A 63 -4.48 -22.32 2.41
CA CYS A 63 -3.11 -22.04 2.80
C CYS A 63 -2.99 -20.80 3.70
N ILE A 64 -1.87 -20.72 4.42
CA ILE A 64 -1.44 -19.54 5.18
C ILE A 64 0.00 -19.25 4.76
N LEU A 65 0.24 -18.03 4.27
CA LEU A 65 1.55 -17.57 3.84
C LEU A 65 2.10 -16.53 4.82
N THR A 66 3.37 -16.67 5.12
CA THR A 66 4.14 -15.76 5.98
C THR A 66 5.32 -15.19 5.21
N TYR A 67 6.12 -14.33 5.84
CA TYR A 67 7.36 -13.82 5.23
C TYR A 67 8.32 -14.94 4.77
N LYS A 68 8.17 -16.18 5.29
CA LYS A 68 9.00 -17.34 4.91
C LYS A 68 8.59 -17.95 3.57
N ASP A 69 7.35 -17.71 3.15
CA ASP A 69 6.70 -18.41 2.04
C ASP A 69 6.62 -17.56 0.77
N VAL A 70 6.96 -16.27 0.85
CA VAL A 70 6.83 -15.31 -0.23
C VAL A 70 8.20 -14.81 -0.72
N PRO A 71 8.30 -14.37 -2.00
CA PRO A 71 9.54 -13.79 -2.52
C PRO A 71 10.01 -12.58 -1.70
N GLN A 72 11.29 -12.56 -1.35
CA GLN A 72 11.93 -11.48 -0.62
C GLN A 72 12.58 -10.46 -1.59
N LYS A 73 11.77 -9.97 -2.54
CA LYS A 73 12.18 -8.96 -3.52
C LYS A 73 11.39 -7.70 -3.29
N ARG A 74 12.09 -6.57 -3.13
CA ARG A 74 11.43 -5.27 -2.92
C ARG A 74 10.76 -4.78 -4.19
N PHE A 75 9.66 -4.09 -4.00
CA PHE A 75 8.88 -3.43 -5.03
C PHE A 75 8.24 -2.15 -4.47
N THR A 76 7.63 -1.35 -5.32
CA THR A 76 6.81 -0.23 -4.91
C THR A 76 5.33 -0.51 -5.15
N LEU A 77 4.46 0.04 -4.32
CA LEU A 77 3.00 0.03 -4.54
C LEU A 77 2.57 1.14 -5.50
N ALA A 78 3.38 2.15 -5.70
CA ALA A 78 3.13 3.16 -6.72
C ALA A 78 3.36 2.56 -8.11
N GLY A 79 2.71 3.07 -9.12
CA GLY A 79 2.81 2.53 -10.48
C GLY A 79 2.16 3.45 -11.50
N GLN A 80 2.12 4.75 -11.19
CA GLN A 80 1.40 5.74 -12.00
C GLN A 80 2.27 6.45 -13.01
N THR A 81 3.58 6.29 -12.95
CA THR A 81 4.54 6.97 -13.82
C THR A 81 5.56 6.02 -14.42
N ALA A 82 6.13 6.41 -15.55
CA ALA A 82 7.28 5.73 -16.14
C ALA A 82 8.36 6.79 -16.47
N PRO A 83 9.55 6.75 -15.85
CA PRO A 83 9.95 5.81 -14.79
C PRO A 83 9.23 6.07 -13.47
N GLU A 84 9.06 5.01 -12.66
CA GLU A 84 8.45 5.11 -11.35
C GLU A 84 9.34 5.90 -10.38
N MET A 85 8.77 6.90 -9.73
CA MET A 85 9.49 7.83 -8.84
C MET A 85 9.59 7.33 -7.40
N SER A 86 8.66 6.48 -6.97
CA SER A 86 8.64 5.95 -5.61
C SER A 86 9.75 4.91 -5.38
N PRO A 87 10.29 4.81 -4.17
CA PRO A 87 11.29 3.81 -3.85
C PRO A 87 10.73 2.39 -3.88
N ASP A 88 11.59 1.42 -4.18
CA ASP A 88 11.30 0.01 -3.92
C ASP A 88 11.51 -0.26 -2.43
N ASP A 89 10.49 -0.02 -1.62
CA ASP A 89 10.54 -0.03 -0.15
C ASP A 89 9.69 -1.14 0.49
N ARG A 90 8.96 -1.92 -0.30
CA ARG A 90 8.03 -2.93 0.18
C ARG A 90 8.46 -4.35 -0.16
N LEU A 91 8.18 -5.26 0.75
CA LEU A 91 8.09 -6.70 0.50
C LEU A 91 6.61 -7.12 0.52
N ILE A 92 6.27 -8.26 -0.08
CA ILE A 92 4.91 -8.80 -0.01
C ILE A 92 4.51 -9.02 1.44
N LEU A 93 5.37 -9.68 2.22
CA LEU A 93 5.29 -9.80 3.68
C LEU A 93 6.69 -9.57 4.24
N ASP A 94 6.81 -8.66 5.18
CA ASP A 94 8.07 -8.33 5.82
C ASP A 94 8.08 -8.78 7.29
N ARG A 95 9.26 -9.05 7.82
CA ARG A 95 9.47 -9.23 9.27
C ARG A 95 9.44 -7.91 10.02
N HIS A 96 9.85 -6.82 9.38
CA HIS A 96 9.80 -5.48 9.95
C HIS A 96 8.48 -4.82 9.58
N VAL A 97 7.59 -4.67 10.54
CA VAL A 97 6.33 -3.91 10.38
C VAL A 97 6.59 -2.45 10.75
N ARG A 98 6.13 -1.52 9.88
CA ARG A 98 6.49 -0.09 9.94
C ARG A 98 5.31 0.83 10.19
N PHE A 99 4.09 0.30 10.19
CA PHE A 99 2.88 1.05 10.51
C PHE A 99 1.78 0.12 11.03
N VAL A 100 0.83 0.68 11.77
CA VAL A 100 -0.37 -0.05 12.20
C VAL A 100 -1.18 -0.45 10.97
N GLY A 101 -1.41 -1.75 10.80
CA GLY A 101 -2.08 -2.30 9.61
C GLY A 101 -1.13 -2.87 8.56
N ASP A 102 0.18 -2.87 8.79
CA ASP A 102 1.14 -3.52 7.90
C ASP A 102 0.88 -5.03 7.78
N ALA A 103 1.14 -5.59 6.60
CA ALA A 103 0.81 -6.99 6.29
C ALA A 103 1.78 -7.95 6.99
N VAL A 104 1.24 -8.95 7.70
CA VAL A 104 2.03 -9.93 8.47
C VAL A 104 1.88 -11.34 7.94
N ALA A 105 0.66 -11.73 7.55
CA ALA A 105 0.38 -13.03 6.95
C ALA A 105 -0.80 -12.93 5.99
N ILE A 106 -0.86 -13.84 5.02
CA ILE A 106 -1.95 -13.98 4.07
C ILE A 106 -2.64 -15.31 4.36
N VAL A 107 -3.97 -15.28 4.48
CA VAL A 107 -4.80 -16.48 4.73
C VAL A 107 -5.76 -16.64 3.57
N ALA A 108 -5.76 -17.80 2.93
CA ALA A 108 -6.68 -18.17 1.88
C ALA A 108 -7.55 -19.35 2.29
N GLY A 109 -8.84 -19.28 2.05
CA GLY A 109 -9.80 -20.34 2.39
C GLY A 109 -11.07 -20.29 1.56
N GLU A 110 -11.90 -21.32 1.68
CA GLU A 110 -13.10 -21.52 0.88
C GLU A 110 -14.22 -20.54 1.25
N THR A 111 -14.25 -20.08 2.50
CA THR A 111 -15.29 -19.18 2.98
C THR A 111 -14.70 -18.05 3.83
N GLU A 112 -15.36 -16.91 3.83
CA GLU A 112 -14.97 -15.75 4.64
C GLU A 112 -14.94 -16.08 6.14
N GLU A 113 -15.92 -16.87 6.61
CA GLU A 113 -16.01 -17.32 8.00
C GLU A 113 -14.81 -18.19 8.40
N ALA A 114 -14.40 -19.14 7.56
CA ALA A 114 -13.23 -19.98 7.80
C ALA A 114 -11.95 -19.12 7.88
N VAL A 115 -11.78 -18.18 6.97
CA VAL A 115 -10.62 -17.28 6.95
C VAL A 115 -10.59 -16.40 8.19
N ASP A 116 -11.70 -15.80 8.60
CA ASP A 116 -11.79 -14.98 9.82
C ASP A 116 -11.50 -15.78 11.08
N LYS A 117 -11.95 -17.02 11.14
CA LYS A 117 -11.66 -17.95 12.25
C LYS A 117 -10.18 -18.32 12.29
N ALA A 118 -9.55 -18.54 11.15
CA ALA A 118 -8.12 -18.81 11.06
C ALA A 118 -7.29 -17.61 11.47
N LEU A 119 -7.61 -16.40 10.98
CA LEU A 119 -6.92 -15.16 11.35
C LEU A 119 -6.87 -14.96 12.87
N LYS A 120 -7.97 -15.22 13.58
CA LYS A 120 -8.04 -15.13 15.05
C LYS A 120 -7.20 -16.18 15.78
N ARG A 121 -6.78 -17.26 15.11
CA ARG A 121 -5.97 -18.35 15.68
C ARG A 121 -4.46 -18.23 15.40
N ILE A 122 -4.07 -17.35 14.47
CA ILE A 122 -2.67 -17.04 14.24
C ILE A 122 -2.14 -16.23 15.44
N ARG A 123 -1.01 -16.66 15.96
CA ARG A 123 -0.29 -15.93 17.02
C ARG A 123 1.03 -15.43 16.46
N VAL A 124 1.31 -14.16 16.69
CA VAL A 124 2.53 -13.50 16.25
C VAL A 124 3.26 -12.97 17.48
N ASP A 125 4.51 -13.37 17.62
CA ASP A 125 5.39 -12.86 18.65
C ASP A 125 6.16 -11.67 18.08
N TYR A 126 5.94 -10.49 18.66
CA TYR A 126 6.53 -9.22 18.21
C TYR A 126 7.57 -8.73 19.21
N ARG A 127 8.70 -8.28 18.70
CA ARG A 127 9.60 -7.39 19.41
C ARG A 127 9.27 -5.96 19.03
N VAL A 128 8.53 -5.28 19.90
CA VAL A 128 8.04 -3.92 19.67
C VAL A 128 9.16 -2.90 19.88
N GLU A 129 9.28 -1.95 18.97
CA GLU A 129 10.28 -0.88 19.00
C GLU A 129 9.61 0.50 19.01
N THR A 130 10.39 1.52 19.33
CA THR A 130 9.90 2.90 19.34
C THR A 130 9.58 3.35 17.91
N PRO A 131 8.35 3.80 17.61
CA PRO A 131 8.01 4.28 16.27
C PRO A 131 8.40 5.74 16.05
N VAL A 132 8.63 6.12 14.79
CA VAL A 132 8.81 7.51 14.36
C VAL A 132 7.47 8.01 13.84
N LEU A 133 6.73 8.75 14.67
CA LEU A 133 5.34 9.19 14.39
C LEU A 133 5.24 10.68 14.05
N ASP A 134 6.25 11.46 14.37
CA ASP A 134 6.26 12.91 14.16
C ASP A 134 7.12 13.23 12.93
N ILE A 135 6.48 13.72 11.87
CA ILE A 135 7.16 14.07 10.62
C ILE A 135 8.27 15.13 10.81
N HIS A 136 8.10 16.06 11.78
CA HIS A 136 9.08 17.09 12.06
C HIS A 136 10.34 16.58 12.77
N LYS A 137 10.23 15.38 13.38
CA LYS A 137 11.32 14.69 14.08
C LYS A 137 11.85 13.49 13.30
N ALA A 138 11.30 13.20 12.12
CA ALA A 138 11.65 12.01 11.35
C ALA A 138 12.99 12.16 10.65
N LYS A 139 13.24 13.31 10.02
CA LYS A 139 14.51 13.59 9.33
C LYS A 139 15.66 13.53 10.31
N ASP A 140 16.72 12.82 9.93
CA ASP A 140 17.95 12.63 10.73
C ASP A 140 17.71 11.98 12.11
N ASN A 141 16.59 11.31 12.30
CA ASN A 141 16.29 10.55 13.52
C ASN A 141 17.19 9.31 13.59
N PRO A 142 17.74 8.95 14.77
CA PRO A 142 18.53 7.73 14.92
C PRO A 142 17.74 6.45 14.69
N ILE A 143 16.41 6.48 14.84
CA ILE A 143 15.53 5.37 14.52
C ILE A 143 15.16 5.47 13.04
N LEU A 144 15.57 4.50 12.24
CA LEU A 144 15.33 4.46 10.80
C LEU A 144 14.06 3.68 10.49
N VAL A 145 13.18 4.26 9.68
CA VAL A 145 11.97 3.58 9.17
C VAL A 145 12.34 2.51 8.14
N HIS A 146 13.31 2.83 7.29
CA HIS A 146 13.86 1.93 6.27
C HIS A 146 15.37 1.78 6.46
N PRO A 147 15.84 0.90 7.39
CA PRO A 147 17.27 0.70 7.63
C PRO A 147 17.98 -0.14 6.56
N GLU A 148 17.25 -0.68 5.60
CA GLU A 148 17.73 -1.65 4.63
C GLU A 148 18.71 -1.03 3.62
N ASP A 149 19.75 -1.76 3.25
CA ASP A 149 20.74 -1.33 2.26
C ASP A 149 20.26 -1.57 0.82
N ASP A 150 19.24 -2.39 0.63
CA ASP A 150 18.63 -2.67 -0.67
C ASP A 150 17.47 -1.71 -1.03
N TRP A 151 17.15 -0.74 -0.16
CA TRP A 151 16.26 0.36 -0.47
C TRP A 151 16.83 1.22 -1.61
N LYS A 152 16.03 1.48 -2.65
CA LYS A 152 16.50 2.18 -3.86
C LYS A 152 15.44 3.12 -4.41
N LEU A 153 15.88 4.30 -4.84
CA LEU A 153 15.16 5.15 -5.77
C LEU A 153 15.56 4.80 -7.21
N LYS A 154 14.59 4.72 -8.09
CA LYS A 154 14.83 4.54 -9.55
C LYS A 154 15.26 5.83 -10.23
N ILE A 155 14.87 6.96 -9.64
CA ILE A 155 15.23 8.30 -10.10
C ILE A 155 15.91 9.04 -8.94
N PRO A 156 16.95 9.88 -9.20
CA PRO A 156 17.65 10.63 -8.15
C PRO A 156 16.80 11.81 -7.64
N LEU A 157 15.83 11.55 -6.78
CA LEU A 157 14.98 12.57 -6.16
C LEU A 157 15.52 13.08 -4.81
N GLY A 158 16.81 12.85 -4.50
CA GLY A 158 17.42 13.28 -3.25
C GLY A 158 16.93 12.55 -2.00
N GLY A 159 16.38 11.35 -2.17
CA GLY A 159 16.01 10.48 -1.04
C GLY A 159 17.21 9.82 -0.40
N ASP A 160 17.13 9.61 0.91
CA ASP A 160 18.15 8.94 1.73
C ASP A 160 17.46 8.23 2.90
N ASN A 161 17.37 6.91 2.81
CA ASN A 161 16.71 6.11 3.85
C ASN A 161 17.48 6.12 5.19
N LYS A 162 18.79 6.35 5.16
CA LYS A 162 19.62 6.49 6.38
C LYS A 162 19.38 7.80 7.12
N ARG A 163 18.63 8.71 6.51
CA ARG A 163 18.20 9.98 7.09
C ARG A 163 16.67 10.07 7.27
N ASN A 164 15.94 8.99 7.04
CA ASN A 164 14.47 8.98 6.95
C ASN A 164 13.94 10.00 5.93
N LEU A 165 14.62 10.19 4.83
CA LEU A 165 14.29 11.16 3.78
C LEU A 165 13.85 10.42 2.51
N CYS A 166 12.57 10.52 2.14
CA CYS A 166 12.06 9.85 0.95
C CYS A 166 12.34 10.61 -0.34
N ALA A 167 12.40 11.94 -0.28
CA ALA A 167 12.77 12.81 -1.39
C ALA A 167 13.24 14.17 -0.88
N SER A 168 14.03 14.88 -1.68
CA SER A 168 14.42 16.26 -1.42
C SER A 168 14.62 16.97 -2.75
N ALA A 169 13.93 18.08 -2.95
CA ALA A 169 14.14 18.96 -4.08
C ALA A 169 14.17 20.40 -3.59
N VAL A 170 15.07 21.21 -4.17
CA VAL A 170 15.14 22.64 -3.94
C VAL A 170 15.01 23.31 -5.30
N GLU A 171 14.12 24.27 -5.40
CA GLU A 171 13.92 25.08 -6.58
C GLU A 171 13.98 26.54 -6.16
N GLU A 172 14.90 27.30 -6.74
CA GLU A 172 15.14 28.69 -6.42
C GLU A 172 15.05 29.55 -7.68
N HIS A 173 14.27 30.62 -7.62
CA HIS A 173 14.14 31.60 -8.69
C HIS A 173 14.40 33.01 -8.14
N GLY A 174 15.48 33.63 -8.61
CA GLY A 174 15.87 34.97 -8.20
C GLY A 174 16.43 35.02 -6.76
N ASN A 175 16.51 36.22 -6.19
CA ASN A 175 16.94 36.42 -4.81
C ASN A 175 15.73 36.67 -3.90
N VAL A 176 15.17 35.59 -3.37
CA VAL A 176 13.94 35.61 -2.56
C VAL A 176 14.16 36.40 -1.26
N ASP A 177 15.29 36.22 -0.58
CA ASP A 177 15.59 36.87 0.68
C ASP A 177 15.69 38.39 0.51
N GLU A 178 16.32 38.86 -0.56
CA GLU A 178 16.43 40.30 -0.88
C GLU A 178 15.04 40.90 -1.18
N VAL A 179 14.19 40.18 -1.87
CA VAL A 179 12.82 40.63 -2.16
C VAL A 179 11.99 40.70 -0.88
N LEU A 180 12.05 39.69 -0.05
CA LEU A 180 11.33 39.65 1.25
C LEU A 180 11.79 40.77 2.17
N ALA A 181 13.10 41.06 2.23
CA ALA A 181 13.62 42.13 3.06
C ALA A 181 13.14 43.54 2.61
N LYS A 182 12.74 43.70 1.34
CA LYS A 182 12.19 44.96 0.78
C LYS A 182 10.66 45.02 0.86
N CYS A 183 9.99 43.97 1.24
CA CYS A 183 8.52 43.95 1.34
C CYS A 183 8.03 44.80 2.51
N LYS A 184 7.02 45.65 2.26
CA LYS A 184 6.37 46.43 3.32
C LYS A 184 5.65 45.57 4.36
N TYR A 185 5.11 44.45 3.94
CA TYR A 185 4.41 43.47 4.78
C TYR A 185 4.87 42.08 4.42
N THR A 186 5.18 41.27 5.42
CA THR A 186 5.43 39.84 5.29
C THR A 186 4.49 39.10 6.20
N VAL A 187 3.96 37.96 5.75
CA VAL A 187 3.09 37.09 6.54
C VAL A 187 3.67 35.68 6.47
N GLU A 188 3.97 35.11 7.63
CA GLU A 188 4.38 33.73 7.78
C GLU A 188 3.32 32.99 8.60
N ARG A 189 2.85 31.85 8.11
CA ARG A 189 1.83 31.03 8.78
C ARG A 189 2.09 29.56 8.48
N THR A 190 1.83 28.73 9.48
CA THR A 190 1.79 27.28 9.35
C THR A 190 0.34 26.80 9.32
N TYR A 191 -0.01 25.99 8.34
CA TYR A 191 -1.34 25.43 8.18
C TYR A 191 -1.29 23.92 8.31
N HIS A 192 -2.27 23.34 9.03
CA HIS A 192 -2.44 21.92 9.19
C HIS A 192 -3.75 21.46 8.56
N THR A 193 -3.68 20.50 7.67
CA THR A 193 -4.84 19.79 7.16
C THR A 193 -4.86 18.37 7.73
N ARG A 194 -6.06 17.85 8.01
CA ARG A 194 -6.19 16.46 8.42
C ARG A 194 -6.12 15.55 7.20
N ALA A 195 -5.50 14.39 7.38
CA ALA A 195 -5.59 13.34 6.39
C ALA A 195 -7.03 12.84 6.30
N ASN A 196 -7.55 12.78 5.08
CA ASN A 196 -8.89 12.29 4.80
C ASN A 196 -8.79 11.00 3.98
N GLN A 197 -9.63 10.03 4.32
CA GLN A 197 -9.85 8.84 3.50
C GLN A 197 -10.84 9.18 2.40
N GLN A 198 -10.58 8.73 1.16
CA GLN A 198 -11.46 8.96 0.01
C GLN A 198 -12.84 8.33 0.19
N THR A 199 -12.93 7.26 0.99
CA THR A 199 -14.19 6.56 1.34
C THR A 199 -14.98 6.17 0.09
N MET A 200 -14.31 5.50 -0.84
CA MET A 200 -14.95 4.98 -2.05
C MET A 200 -16.05 3.99 -1.71
N MET A 201 -17.13 4.01 -2.49
CA MET A 201 -18.24 3.06 -2.31
C MET A 201 -17.80 1.63 -2.60
N GLU A 202 -17.01 1.42 -3.64
CA GLU A 202 -16.36 0.14 -3.90
C GLU A 202 -15.05 0.06 -3.11
N THR A 203 -14.94 -0.94 -2.23
CA THR A 203 -13.70 -1.22 -1.48
C THR A 203 -12.63 -1.82 -2.38
N PHE A 204 -11.36 -1.67 -2.01
CA PHE A 204 -10.25 -2.28 -2.75
C PHE A 204 -10.38 -3.80 -2.76
N ARG A 205 -10.45 -4.36 -3.96
CA ARG A 205 -10.56 -5.79 -4.19
C ARG A 205 -9.77 -6.20 -5.42
N THR A 206 -9.35 -7.45 -5.45
CA THR A 206 -8.68 -8.07 -6.58
C THR A 206 -9.19 -9.48 -6.75
N ALA A 207 -9.62 -9.84 -7.94
CA ALA A 207 -9.91 -11.21 -8.33
C ALA A 207 -8.84 -11.69 -9.31
N CYS A 208 -8.17 -12.80 -9.00
CA CYS A 208 -7.12 -13.37 -9.81
C CYS A 208 -7.52 -14.77 -10.28
N SER A 209 -7.32 -15.07 -11.55
CA SER A 209 -7.50 -16.41 -12.09
C SER A 209 -6.30 -16.81 -12.95
N VAL A 210 -5.95 -18.09 -12.94
CA VAL A 210 -4.93 -18.66 -13.79
C VAL A 210 -5.61 -19.54 -14.84
N SER A 211 -5.41 -19.24 -16.11
CA SER A 211 -5.75 -20.14 -17.21
C SER A 211 -4.49 -20.86 -17.68
N TYR A 212 -4.62 -21.91 -18.48
CA TYR A 212 -3.48 -22.65 -19.02
C TYR A 212 -2.49 -21.79 -19.82
N THR A 213 -2.91 -20.61 -20.27
CA THR A 213 -2.11 -19.71 -21.11
C THR A 213 -1.89 -18.33 -20.52
N HIS A 214 -2.68 -17.89 -19.52
CA HIS A 214 -2.65 -16.51 -19.02
C HIS A 214 -2.93 -16.45 -17.52
N LEU A 215 -2.18 -15.60 -16.83
CA LEU A 215 -2.58 -15.05 -15.55
C LEU A 215 -3.50 -13.85 -15.81
N ARG A 216 -4.70 -13.84 -15.22
CA ARG A 216 -5.63 -12.71 -15.27
C ARG A 216 -5.84 -12.19 -13.86
N ALA A 217 -5.71 -10.89 -13.69
CA ALA A 217 -6.07 -10.16 -12.48
C ALA A 217 -7.09 -9.08 -12.84
N HIS A 218 -8.13 -8.96 -12.04
CA HIS A 218 -9.10 -7.87 -12.09
C HIS A 218 -9.03 -7.12 -10.78
N GLU A 219 -8.74 -5.85 -10.85
CA GLU A 219 -8.53 -4.97 -9.69
C GLU A 219 -9.51 -3.80 -9.75
N THR A 220 -9.84 -3.26 -8.59
CA THR A 220 -10.59 -2.02 -8.52
C THR A 220 -9.74 -0.88 -9.06
N SER A 221 -10.29 -0.08 -9.97
CA SER A 221 -9.60 0.93 -10.78
C SER A 221 -9.09 2.15 -10.01
N ALA A 222 -9.02 2.09 -8.68
CA ALA A 222 -8.56 3.22 -7.87
C ALA A 222 -7.05 3.51 -7.96
N HIS A 223 -6.30 2.75 -8.76
CA HIS A 223 -4.86 2.90 -8.96
C HIS A 223 -4.43 2.78 -10.43
N LEU A 224 -5.34 3.00 -11.37
CA LEU A 224 -5.00 3.14 -12.78
C LEU A 224 -4.84 4.61 -13.18
#